data_5bb4366ca95ce09bbb4f8f9d0c841bb6
#
_entry.id   5bb4366ca95ce09bbb4f8f9d0c841bb6
#
_cell.length_a   1.000
_cell.length_b   1.000
_cell.length_c   1.000
_cell.angle_alpha   90.00
_cell.angle_beta   90.00
_cell.angle_gamma   90.00
#
_symmetry.space_group_name_H-M   'P 1'
#
loop_
_entity.id
_entity.type
_entity.pdbx_description
1 polymer ?
#
loop_
_entity_poly.entity_id
_entity_poly.type
_entity_poly.pdbx_seq_one_letter_code
_entity_poly.pdbx_strand_id
1 'polypeptide(L)'
;MSRSTLKLTDSVYDYMLEHSLRESEACRLLREETAPMKMGMMQVSPEQGQFMAFLVRLTETRRALEIGTFTGYSALCVAQALPSDGRLVCCDVSEEWTSVGQRYWQSAGVSDKIDLKIGPATETLQALREDGEEGRYDFAFIDADKKNYLVYYRTCCLFFERAECF
;
A
#
# COMPACT_ATOMS: atom_id res chain seq x y z
N MET A 1 -28.00 11.04 -20.22
CA MET A 1 -27.09 10.60 -19.15
C MET A 1 -27.86 9.71 -18.19
N SER A 2 -27.33 8.53 -17.87
CA SER A 2 -27.93 7.65 -16.84
C SER A 2 -27.87 8.37 -15.49
N ARG A 3 -29.02 8.45 -14.81
CA ARG A 3 -29.14 9.07 -13.47
C ARG A 3 -28.95 8.04 -12.32
N SER A 4 -28.70 6.78 -12.66
CA SER A 4 -28.48 5.71 -11.68
C SER A 4 -27.26 4.89 -12.06
N THR A 5 -26.46 4.53 -11.06
CA THR A 5 -25.40 3.54 -11.18
C THR A 5 -25.96 2.15 -10.85
N LEU A 6 -25.30 1.11 -11.34
CA LEU A 6 -25.62 -0.26 -10.95
C LEU A 6 -25.42 -0.42 -9.44
N LYS A 7 -26.37 -1.11 -8.79
CA LYS A 7 -26.20 -1.51 -7.40
C LYS A 7 -25.20 -2.67 -7.39
N LEU A 8 -24.10 -2.50 -6.65
CA LEU A 8 -23.14 -3.56 -6.42
C LEU A 8 -23.78 -4.60 -5.49
N THR A 9 -24.12 -5.76 -6.02
CA THR A 9 -24.57 -6.93 -5.27
C THR A 9 -23.40 -7.90 -5.12
N ASP A 10 -23.50 -8.86 -4.17
CA ASP A 10 -22.45 -9.87 -3.99
C ASP A 10 -22.15 -10.62 -5.29
N SER A 11 -23.17 -11.01 -6.04
CA SER A 11 -22.99 -11.70 -7.33
C SER A 11 -22.28 -10.85 -8.40
N VAL A 12 -22.51 -9.54 -8.41
CA VAL A 12 -21.82 -8.61 -9.33
C VAL A 12 -20.38 -8.42 -8.88
N TYR A 13 -20.16 -8.35 -7.57
CA TYR A 13 -18.81 -8.25 -6.99
C TYR A 13 -17.99 -9.51 -7.29
N ASP A 14 -18.54 -10.69 -7.05
CA ASP A 14 -17.90 -11.96 -7.34
C ASP A 14 -17.55 -12.08 -8.83
N TYR A 15 -18.49 -11.74 -9.73
CA TYR A 15 -18.25 -11.70 -11.17
C TYR A 15 -17.09 -10.74 -11.53
N MET A 16 -17.07 -9.57 -10.92
CA MET A 16 -15.99 -8.58 -11.15
C MET A 16 -14.63 -9.17 -10.74
N LEU A 17 -14.52 -9.77 -9.56
CA LEU A 17 -13.27 -10.37 -9.09
C LEU A 17 -12.84 -11.53 -10.01
N GLU A 18 -13.75 -12.43 -10.36
CA GLU A 18 -13.45 -13.59 -11.21
C GLU A 18 -12.90 -13.18 -12.59
N HIS A 19 -13.43 -12.09 -13.18
CA HIS A 19 -13.10 -11.71 -14.54
C HIS A 19 -12.01 -10.63 -14.65
N SER A 20 -11.82 -9.79 -13.63
CA SER A 20 -10.89 -8.67 -13.68
C SER A 20 -9.62 -8.83 -12.82
N LEU A 21 -9.67 -9.66 -11.78
CA LEU A 21 -8.55 -9.80 -10.86
C LEU A 21 -7.40 -10.58 -11.51
N ARG A 22 -6.18 -10.07 -11.34
CA ARG A 22 -4.91 -10.67 -11.80
C ARG A 22 -3.91 -10.76 -10.64
N GLU A 23 -4.41 -11.28 -9.53
CA GLU A 23 -3.66 -11.44 -8.28
C GLU A 23 -2.54 -12.46 -8.44
N SER A 24 -1.35 -12.15 -7.91
CA SER A 24 -0.26 -13.11 -7.85
C SER A 24 -0.55 -14.18 -6.78
N GLU A 25 0.09 -15.34 -6.92
CA GLU A 25 -0.05 -16.42 -5.94
C GLU A 25 0.33 -15.97 -4.51
N ALA A 26 1.41 -15.20 -4.37
CA ALA A 26 1.84 -14.68 -3.08
C ALA A 26 0.80 -13.72 -2.47
N CYS A 27 0.18 -12.84 -3.28
CA CYS A 27 -0.90 -11.96 -2.83
C CYS A 27 -2.12 -12.77 -2.38
N ARG A 28 -2.54 -13.76 -3.17
CA ARG A 28 -3.67 -14.63 -2.86
C ARG A 28 -3.47 -15.35 -1.53
N LEU A 29 -2.31 -15.99 -1.35
CA LEU A 29 -1.99 -16.73 -0.13
C LEU A 29 -1.92 -15.81 1.11
N LEU A 30 -1.30 -14.64 1.00
CA LEU A 30 -1.27 -13.65 2.08
C LEU A 30 -2.68 -13.20 2.47
N ARG A 31 -3.53 -12.94 1.48
CA ARG A 31 -4.91 -12.54 1.70
C ARG A 31 -5.72 -13.63 2.39
N GLU A 32 -5.56 -14.88 1.97
CA GLU A 32 -6.24 -16.04 2.57
C GLU A 32 -5.76 -16.32 3.99
N GLU A 33 -4.48 -16.16 4.30
CA GLU A 33 -3.95 -16.28 5.66
C GLU A 33 -4.44 -15.14 6.57
N THR A 34 -4.55 -13.92 6.05
CA THR A 34 -5.01 -12.76 6.81
C THR A 34 -6.52 -12.80 7.12
N ALA A 35 -7.33 -13.33 6.21
CA ALA A 35 -8.79 -13.28 6.32
C ALA A 35 -9.36 -13.83 7.65
N PRO A 36 -8.90 -14.97 8.20
CA PRO A 36 -9.40 -15.50 9.49
C PRO A 36 -8.81 -14.80 10.71
N MET A 37 -7.87 -13.89 10.58
CA MET A 37 -7.28 -13.17 11.72
C MET A 37 -8.32 -12.27 12.38
N LYS A 38 -8.17 -12.03 13.69
CA LYS A 38 -9.10 -11.19 14.47
C LYS A 38 -9.38 -9.82 13.83
N MET A 39 -8.37 -9.24 13.15
CA MET A 39 -8.46 -7.95 12.47
C MET A 39 -8.42 -8.07 10.94
N GLY A 40 -8.66 -9.27 10.39
CA GLY A 40 -8.57 -9.54 8.95
C GLY A 40 -9.40 -8.59 8.07
N MET A 41 -10.51 -8.05 8.64
CA MET A 41 -11.33 -7.04 7.96
C MET A 41 -10.63 -5.70 7.67
N MET A 42 -9.46 -5.45 8.27
CA MET A 42 -8.67 -4.25 7.98
C MET A 42 -7.86 -4.37 6.68
N GLN A 43 -7.73 -5.57 6.15
CA GLN A 43 -6.99 -5.78 4.91
C GLN A 43 -7.69 -5.09 3.73
N VAL A 44 -6.93 -4.41 2.88
CA VAL A 44 -7.47 -3.86 1.62
C VAL A 44 -7.98 -4.98 0.72
N SER A 45 -9.02 -4.69 -0.04
CA SER A 45 -9.60 -5.65 -0.97
C SER A 45 -8.67 -5.95 -2.16
N PRO A 46 -8.81 -7.12 -2.81
CA PRO A 46 -7.91 -7.50 -3.89
C PRO A 46 -7.98 -6.58 -5.11
N GLU A 47 -9.15 -6.05 -5.44
CA GLU A 47 -9.30 -5.07 -6.51
C GLU A 47 -8.65 -3.73 -6.16
N GLN A 48 -8.66 -3.32 -4.88
CA GLN A 48 -7.94 -2.13 -4.43
C GLN A 48 -6.43 -2.33 -4.54
N GLY A 49 -5.91 -3.49 -4.13
CA GLY A 49 -4.49 -3.84 -4.30
C GLY A 49 -4.08 -3.81 -5.77
N GLN A 50 -4.89 -4.39 -6.64
CA GLN A 50 -4.66 -4.36 -8.09
C GLN A 50 -4.71 -2.93 -8.66
N PHE A 51 -5.63 -2.11 -8.19
CA PHE A 51 -5.73 -0.71 -8.62
C PHE A 51 -4.51 0.12 -8.18
N MET A 52 -4.01 -0.08 -6.95
CA MET A 52 -2.76 0.55 -6.52
C MET A 52 -1.57 0.12 -7.38
N ALA A 53 -1.44 -1.18 -7.67
CA ALA A 53 -0.42 -1.69 -8.58
C ALA A 53 -0.52 -1.10 -10.00
N PHE A 54 -1.74 -0.87 -10.49
CA PHE A 54 -1.98 -0.19 -11.76
C PHE A 54 -1.52 1.27 -11.71
N LEU A 55 -1.87 2.03 -10.66
CA LEU A 55 -1.45 3.42 -10.48
C LEU A 55 0.08 3.54 -10.42
N VAL A 56 0.75 2.68 -9.64
CA VAL A 56 2.22 2.63 -9.53
C VAL A 56 2.88 2.47 -10.90
N ARG A 57 2.35 1.58 -11.75
CA ARG A 57 2.87 1.41 -13.12
C ARG A 57 2.54 2.60 -14.03
N LEU A 58 1.31 3.14 -13.93
CA LEU A 58 0.84 4.24 -14.76
C LEU A 58 1.65 5.53 -14.52
N THR A 59 2.01 5.79 -13.25
CA THR A 59 2.79 6.97 -12.84
C THR A 59 4.30 6.74 -12.88
N GLU A 60 4.74 5.55 -13.33
CA GLU A 60 6.16 5.19 -13.36
C GLU A 60 6.85 5.36 -11.99
N THR A 61 6.10 5.12 -10.91
CA THR A 61 6.55 5.26 -9.53
C THR A 61 7.85 4.49 -9.27
N ARG A 62 8.82 5.16 -8.68
CA ARG A 62 10.08 4.56 -8.21
C ARG A 62 10.19 4.56 -6.69
N ARG A 63 9.63 5.57 -6.04
CA ARG A 63 9.66 5.70 -4.58
C ARG A 63 8.25 5.84 -4.03
N ALA A 64 7.86 4.88 -3.21
CA ALA A 64 6.54 4.82 -2.60
C ALA A 64 6.63 4.84 -1.07
N LEU A 65 5.59 5.36 -0.43
CA LEU A 65 5.44 5.42 1.02
C LEU A 65 4.09 4.81 1.40
N GLU A 66 4.08 3.96 2.42
CA GLU A 66 2.87 3.37 2.99
C GLU A 66 2.80 3.63 4.49
N ILE A 67 1.68 4.17 4.96
CA ILE A 67 1.41 4.44 6.37
C ILE A 67 0.23 3.59 6.82
N GLY A 68 0.52 2.58 7.63
CA GLY A 68 -0.39 1.49 7.98
C GLY A 68 -0.23 0.31 7.02
N THR A 69 0.60 -0.66 7.42
CA THR A 69 0.98 -1.80 6.58
C THR A 69 0.18 -3.05 6.93
N PHE A 70 -0.21 -3.21 8.20
CA PHE A 70 -0.92 -4.38 8.71
C PHE A 70 -0.18 -5.67 8.35
N THR A 71 -0.83 -6.64 7.70
CA THR A 71 -0.19 -7.88 7.23
C THR A 71 0.54 -7.70 5.89
N GLY A 72 0.58 -6.50 5.33
CA GLY A 72 1.43 -6.14 4.18
C GLY A 72 0.92 -6.56 2.82
N TYR A 73 -0.39 -6.74 2.65
CA TYR A 73 -0.98 -7.07 1.35
C TYR A 73 -0.85 -5.91 0.35
N SER A 74 -1.19 -4.69 0.77
CA SER A 74 -0.99 -3.47 -0.04
C SER A 74 0.47 -3.27 -0.42
N ALA A 75 1.37 -3.41 0.57
CA ALA A 75 2.81 -3.34 0.35
C ALA A 75 3.30 -4.35 -0.69
N LEU A 76 2.81 -5.60 -0.65
CA LEU A 76 3.13 -6.63 -1.63
C LEU A 76 2.68 -6.25 -3.03
N CYS A 77 1.44 -5.75 -3.18
CA CYS A 77 0.88 -5.32 -4.46
C CYS A 77 1.70 -4.16 -5.08
N VAL A 78 2.05 -3.17 -4.25
CA VAL A 78 2.87 -2.02 -4.67
C VAL A 78 4.28 -2.46 -5.03
N ALA A 79 4.96 -3.23 -4.17
CA ALA A 79 6.33 -3.67 -4.39
C ALA A 79 6.50 -4.53 -5.65
N GLN A 80 5.51 -5.38 -5.98
CA GLN A 80 5.49 -6.15 -7.23
C GLN A 80 5.31 -5.25 -8.47
N ALA A 81 4.69 -4.09 -8.32
CA ALA A 81 4.47 -3.15 -9.41
C ALA A 81 5.65 -2.20 -9.63
N LEU A 82 6.46 -1.94 -8.60
CA LEU A 82 7.66 -1.11 -8.68
C LEU A 82 8.73 -1.71 -9.61
N PRO A 83 9.52 -0.88 -10.31
CA PRO A 83 10.68 -1.34 -11.08
C PRO A 83 11.73 -2.02 -10.18
N SER A 84 12.74 -2.64 -10.77
CA SER A 84 13.77 -3.39 -10.03
C SER A 84 14.57 -2.52 -9.05
N ASP A 85 14.74 -1.26 -9.36
CA ASP A 85 15.41 -0.25 -8.51
C ASP A 85 14.44 0.55 -7.63
N GLY A 86 13.14 0.23 -7.69
CA GLY A 86 12.10 0.90 -6.90
C GLY A 86 12.20 0.59 -5.41
N ARG A 87 11.69 1.50 -4.59
CA ARG A 87 11.69 1.39 -3.12
C ARG A 87 10.34 1.77 -2.55
N LEU A 88 9.92 1.03 -1.53
CA LEU A 88 8.72 1.27 -0.75
C LEU A 88 9.10 1.36 0.72
N VAL A 89 8.88 2.50 1.36
CA VAL A 89 8.97 2.64 2.81
C VAL A 89 7.60 2.31 3.40
N CYS A 90 7.55 1.34 4.32
CA CYS A 90 6.36 0.89 5.02
C CYS A 90 6.44 1.28 6.49
N CYS A 91 5.41 1.90 7.04
CA CYS A 91 5.31 2.28 8.44
C CYS A 91 4.19 1.50 9.13
N ASP A 92 4.51 0.80 10.21
CA ASP A 92 3.53 0.13 11.07
C ASP A 92 4.02 0.09 12.52
N VAL A 93 3.11 -0.07 13.47
CA VAL A 93 3.45 -0.20 14.91
C VAL A 93 3.52 -1.65 15.36
N SER A 94 3.03 -2.60 14.55
CA SER A 94 2.89 -4.00 14.92
C SER A 94 3.88 -4.90 14.16
N GLU A 95 4.92 -5.31 14.85
CA GLU A 95 5.84 -6.34 14.35
C GLU A 95 5.13 -7.68 14.15
N GLU A 96 4.17 -8.03 15.02
CA GLU A 96 3.37 -9.25 14.92
C GLU A 96 2.65 -9.33 13.57
N TRP A 97 1.96 -8.28 13.18
CA TRP A 97 1.21 -8.27 11.92
C TRP A 97 2.13 -8.24 10.71
N THR A 98 3.12 -7.35 10.71
CA THR A 98 4.02 -7.19 9.58
C THR A 98 4.91 -8.41 9.32
N SER A 99 5.19 -9.22 10.37
CA SER A 99 5.92 -10.48 10.22
C SER A 99 5.21 -11.49 9.32
N VAL A 100 3.88 -11.43 9.24
CA VAL A 100 3.09 -12.24 8.30
C VAL A 100 3.47 -11.87 6.87
N GLY A 101 3.44 -10.58 6.54
CA GLY A 101 3.76 -10.08 5.20
C GLY A 101 5.18 -10.36 4.75
N GLN A 102 6.15 -10.23 5.65
CA GLN A 102 7.56 -10.43 5.32
C GLN A 102 7.85 -11.79 4.65
N ARG A 103 7.15 -12.85 5.07
CA ARG A 103 7.28 -14.19 4.47
C ARG A 103 6.83 -14.20 3.01
N TYR A 104 5.75 -13.48 2.70
CA TYR A 104 5.21 -13.37 1.35
C TYR A 104 6.01 -12.41 0.48
N TRP A 105 6.55 -11.34 1.04
CA TRP A 105 7.49 -10.45 0.33
C TRP A 105 8.75 -11.20 -0.09
N GLN A 106 9.26 -12.06 0.79
CA GLN A 106 10.39 -12.92 0.47
C GLN A 106 10.06 -13.93 -0.62
N SER A 107 8.93 -14.64 -0.50
CA SER A 107 8.51 -15.64 -1.49
C SER A 107 8.23 -15.03 -2.87
N ALA A 108 7.78 -13.78 -2.90
CA ALA A 108 7.54 -13.01 -4.13
C ALA A 108 8.81 -12.35 -4.70
N GLY A 109 9.96 -12.42 -3.99
CA GLY A 109 11.22 -11.82 -4.42
C GLY A 109 11.22 -10.29 -4.42
N VAL A 110 10.46 -9.66 -3.51
CA VAL A 110 10.35 -8.19 -3.43
C VAL A 110 10.81 -7.60 -2.09
N SER A 111 11.31 -8.42 -1.18
CA SER A 111 11.76 -7.96 0.15
C SER A 111 12.83 -6.87 0.08
N ASP A 112 13.70 -6.91 -0.91
CA ASP A 112 14.76 -5.94 -1.12
C ASP A 112 14.26 -4.55 -1.56
N LYS A 113 13.01 -4.47 -2.02
CA LYS A 113 12.34 -3.20 -2.36
C LYS A 113 11.63 -2.56 -1.16
N ILE A 114 11.37 -3.31 -0.07
CA ILE A 114 10.54 -2.88 1.05
C ILE A 114 11.42 -2.55 2.25
N ASP A 115 11.37 -1.29 2.67
CA ASP A 115 12.00 -0.80 3.90
C ASP A 115 10.93 -0.63 4.98
N LEU A 116 10.81 -1.65 5.85
CA LEU A 116 9.83 -1.67 6.92
C LEU A 116 10.33 -0.94 8.17
N LYS A 117 9.60 0.07 8.60
CA LYS A 117 9.85 0.85 9.82
C LYS A 117 8.79 0.51 10.87
N ILE A 118 9.21 -0.13 11.95
CA ILE A 118 8.33 -0.43 13.09
C ILE A 118 8.41 0.70 14.10
N GLY A 119 7.28 1.34 14.36
CA GLY A 119 7.13 2.45 15.29
C GLY A 119 6.05 3.44 14.89
N PRO A 120 5.85 4.52 15.67
CA PRO A 120 4.90 5.57 15.30
C PRO A 120 5.27 6.18 13.94
N ALA A 121 4.35 6.16 12.98
CA ALA A 121 4.62 6.68 11.64
C ALA A 121 5.01 8.17 11.65
N THR A 122 4.52 8.96 12.62
CA THR A 122 4.92 10.36 12.79
C THR A 122 6.42 10.52 13.06
N GLU A 123 7.02 9.59 13.81
CA GLU A 123 8.47 9.60 14.08
C GLU A 123 9.25 9.17 12.84
N THR A 124 8.79 8.14 12.14
CA THR A 124 9.39 7.72 10.87
C THR A 124 9.36 8.83 9.83
N LEU A 125 8.22 9.50 9.66
CA LEU A 125 8.08 10.61 8.73
C LEU A 125 9.00 11.79 9.09
N GLN A 126 9.16 12.07 10.39
CA GLN A 126 10.09 13.10 10.85
C GLN A 126 11.55 12.73 10.53
N ALA A 127 11.95 11.49 10.78
CA ALA A 127 13.28 10.99 10.46
C ALA A 127 13.58 11.07 8.95
N LEU A 128 12.63 10.67 8.10
CA LEU A 128 12.77 10.80 6.65
C LEU A 128 12.97 12.26 6.19
N ARG A 129 12.32 13.21 6.86
CA ARG A 129 12.53 14.64 6.58
C ARG A 129 13.93 15.10 6.99
N GLU A 130 14.40 14.68 8.17
CA GLU A 130 15.75 15.00 8.67
C GLU A 130 16.83 14.41 7.77
N ASP A 131 16.56 13.25 7.15
CA ASP A 131 17.42 12.61 6.15
C ASP A 131 17.36 13.27 4.76
N GLY A 132 16.57 14.33 4.59
CA GLY A 132 16.46 15.07 3.32
C GLY A 132 15.68 14.34 2.22
N GLU A 133 14.70 13.53 2.60
CA GLU A 133 13.87 12.74 1.68
C GLU A 133 12.66 13.52 1.11
N GLU A 134 12.50 14.81 1.47
CA GLU A 134 11.45 15.68 0.92
C GLU A 134 11.57 15.81 -0.61
N GLY A 135 10.44 15.81 -1.31
CA GLY A 135 10.40 15.92 -2.78
C GLY A 135 10.87 14.69 -3.54
N ARG A 136 11.00 13.53 -2.89
CA ARG A 136 11.60 12.32 -3.50
C ARG A 136 10.63 11.16 -3.72
N TYR A 137 9.37 11.31 -3.38
CA TYR A 137 8.38 10.24 -3.50
C TYR A 137 7.37 10.52 -4.61
N ASP A 138 6.94 9.45 -5.26
CA ASP A 138 6.02 9.48 -6.41
C ASP A 138 4.63 8.99 -6.04
N PHE A 139 4.52 8.19 -4.97
CA PHE A 139 3.28 7.57 -4.54
C PHE A 139 3.22 7.46 -3.01
N ALA A 140 2.06 7.74 -2.42
CA ALA A 140 1.81 7.46 -1.00
C ALA A 140 0.43 6.82 -0.80
N PHE A 141 0.38 5.81 0.08
CA PHE A 141 -0.85 5.21 0.56
C PHE A 141 -0.95 5.40 2.08
N ILE A 142 -2.05 6.00 2.54
CA ILE A 142 -2.27 6.28 3.96
C ILE A 142 -3.53 5.54 4.41
N ASP A 143 -3.36 4.48 5.19
CA ASP A 143 -4.46 3.71 5.79
C ASP A 143 -4.12 3.25 7.22
N ALA A 144 -3.86 4.22 8.08
CA ALA A 144 -3.53 4.03 9.48
C ALA A 144 -4.62 4.60 10.42
N ASP A 145 -4.25 4.89 11.68
CA ASP A 145 -5.15 5.47 12.67
C ASP A 145 -5.71 6.83 12.22
N LYS A 146 -7.01 6.99 12.34
CA LYS A 146 -7.70 8.20 11.85
C LYS A 146 -7.39 9.45 12.69
N LYS A 147 -6.91 9.29 13.93
CA LYS A 147 -6.53 10.39 14.83
C LYS A 147 -5.39 11.24 14.25
N ASN A 148 -4.40 10.60 13.62
CA ASN A 148 -3.22 11.24 13.09
C ASN A 148 -3.30 11.50 11.56
N TYR A 149 -4.42 11.21 10.92
CA TYR A 149 -4.57 11.25 9.46
C TYR A 149 -4.19 12.61 8.84
N LEU A 150 -4.58 13.71 9.49
CA LEU A 150 -4.24 15.05 9.02
C LEU A 150 -2.72 15.32 9.09
N VAL A 151 -2.05 14.79 10.12
CA VAL A 151 -0.59 14.90 10.27
C VAL A 151 0.08 14.11 9.16
N TYR A 152 -0.33 12.85 8.96
CA TYR A 152 0.20 12.00 7.89
C TYR A 152 0.04 12.67 6.53
N TYR A 153 -1.16 13.12 6.18
CA TYR A 153 -1.42 13.79 4.91
C TYR A 153 -0.53 15.01 4.69
N ARG A 154 -0.48 15.93 5.67
CA ARG A 154 0.32 17.16 5.57
C ARG A 154 1.80 16.87 5.42
N THR A 155 2.32 15.88 6.16
CA THR A 155 3.72 15.50 6.09
C THR A 155 4.02 14.77 4.78
N CYS A 156 3.14 13.87 4.32
CA CYS A 156 3.29 13.22 3.03
C CYS A 156 3.35 14.21 1.87
N CYS A 157 2.56 15.30 1.90
CA CYS A 157 2.62 16.33 0.87
C CYS A 157 4.01 16.99 0.72
N LEU A 158 4.85 16.93 1.75
CA LEU A 158 6.23 17.45 1.67
C LEU A 158 7.17 16.49 0.92
N PHE A 159 6.82 15.22 0.82
CA PHE A 159 7.63 14.20 0.17
C PHE A 159 7.45 14.16 -1.35
N PHE A 160 6.40 14.81 -1.87
CA PHE A 160 6.18 14.91 -3.31
C PHE A 160 6.85 16.16 -3.88
N GLU A 161 7.40 16.02 -5.07
CA GLU A 161 7.92 17.15 -5.82
C GLU A 161 6.78 18.18 -6.03
N ARG A 162 6.99 19.44 -5.67
CA ARG A 162 6.00 20.46 -5.96
C ARG A 162 5.93 20.63 -7.46
N ALA A 163 4.79 20.27 -8.05
CA ALA A 163 4.50 20.69 -9.41
C ALA A 163 4.59 22.21 -9.45
N GLU A 164 5.56 22.75 -10.18
CA GLU A 164 5.56 24.18 -10.49
C GLU A 164 4.28 24.44 -11.28
N CYS A 165 3.34 25.16 -10.66
CA CYS A 165 2.17 25.64 -11.38
C CYS A 165 2.67 26.72 -12.36
N PHE A 166 2.76 26.33 -13.63
CA PHE A 166 2.86 27.27 -14.74
C PHE A 166 1.53 27.92 -15.04
#